data_2eee863540b9cf66b6221d7ff306f45d
#
_entry.id   2eee863540b9cf66b6221d7ff306f45d
#
_cell.length_a   1.000
_cell.length_b   1.000
_cell.length_c   1.000
_cell.angle_alpha   90.00
_cell.angle_beta   90.00
_cell.angle_gamma   90.00
#
_symmetry.space_group_name_H-M   'P 1'
#
loop_
_entity.id
_entity.type
_entity.pdbx_description
1 polymer ?
#
loop_
_entity_poly.entity_id
_entity_poly.type
_entity_poly.pdbx_seq_one_letter_code
_entity_poly.pdbx_strand_id
1 'polypeptide(L)'
;MNQIDQKNEDFTEDLFHGIKVLDFSWVGVGPITTKYFADLGGEVIRIESVTRPDVLRGAPPFKDGVPGINRSQFGANWNTSKKGLGMNLALQESRDLVLKLIDEWKPDIIAESFTPRVMKSWKLDYKSISRLHPEIIYFSTCQMGQTGPQSSYAGFGQLAGSLAGFYSLTGWPDRDPAGPYGAYSDFLNPPIAFGAIIAALMYRNKTGMGQHIDLSQFEGATHFLAPHIMKYNDDGTVFSRIANEEYESIPHDIYPAKDEVRKMVGLGESWIAISVQTDSQWESLAVILGLEAALRLKTIEGRKVYKSIIDSAITEWCSNRGAQEIMIFLQNAGIPAGAVQSQSDLWNDPQL
;
A
#
# COMPACT_ATOMS: atom_id res chain seq x y z
N MET A 1 -32.76 -10.32 -10.21
CA MET A 1 -31.73 -9.28 -10.24
C MET A 1 -32.41 -8.03 -10.75
N ASN A 2 -32.51 -7.01 -9.92
CA ASN A 2 -33.32 -5.81 -10.20
C ASN A 2 -32.56 -4.85 -11.11
N GLN A 3 -33.28 -4.09 -11.96
CA GLN A 3 -32.74 -3.03 -12.84
C GLN A 3 -31.91 -1.94 -12.13
N ILE A 4 -31.81 -1.97 -10.80
CA ILE A 4 -31.01 -1.08 -9.97
C ILE A 4 -29.51 -1.47 -10.03
N ASP A 5 -29.21 -2.77 -10.17
CA ASP A 5 -27.82 -3.26 -10.16
C ASP A 5 -27.07 -2.95 -11.47
N GLN A 6 -27.76 -2.99 -12.61
CA GLN A 6 -27.15 -2.65 -13.90
C GLN A 6 -26.79 -1.15 -14.06
N LYS A 7 -27.57 -0.24 -13.41
CA LYS A 7 -27.25 1.19 -13.45
C LYS A 7 -26.07 1.59 -12.56
N ASN A 8 -25.74 0.80 -11.56
CA ASN A 8 -24.59 1.09 -10.69
C ASN A 8 -23.24 0.60 -11.28
N GLU A 9 -23.24 -0.42 -12.12
CA GLU A 9 -22.03 -0.89 -12.82
C GLU A 9 -21.56 0.11 -13.87
N ASP A 10 -22.48 0.71 -14.64
CA ASP A 10 -22.17 1.73 -15.66
C ASP A 10 -21.68 3.06 -15.06
N PHE A 11 -22.04 3.39 -13.80
CA PHE A 11 -21.71 4.68 -13.18
C PHE A 11 -20.25 4.74 -12.67
N THR A 12 -19.67 3.62 -12.30
CA THR A 12 -18.28 3.59 -11.75
C THR A 12 -17.23 3.62 -12.86
N GLU A 13 -17.52 3.08 -14.03
CA GLU A 13 -16.58 3.04 -15.16
C GLU A 13 -16.35 4.43 -15.80
N ASP A 14 -17.28 5.37 -15.63
CA ASP A 14 -17.22 6.71 -16.22
C ASP A 14 -16.96 7.85 -15.21
N LEU A 15 -16.54 7.53 -13.97
CA LEU A 15 -16.38 8.54 -12.92
C LEU A 15 -15.44 9.70 -13.32
N PHE A 16 -14.37 9.40 -14.05
CA PHE A 16 -13.41 10.38 -14.57
C PHE A 16 -13.51 10.64 -16.07
N HIS A 17 -14.66 10.35 -16.65
CA HIS A 17 -14.89 10.69 -18.06
C HIS A 17 -14.57 12.17 -18.34
N GLY A 18 -13.76 12.43 -19.36
CA GLY A 18 -13.32 13.77 -19.73
C GLY A 18 -12.08 14.27 -18.95
N ILE A 19 -11.63 13.59 -17.90
CA ILE A 19 -10.36 13.92 -17.24
C ILE A 19 -9.21 13.32 -18.02
N LYS A 20 -8.20 14.16 -18.31
CA LYS A 20 -7.01 13.81 -19.09
C LYS A 20 -5.75 13.87 -18.24
N VAL A 21 -4.98 12.80 -18.24
CA VAL A 21 -3.74 12.69 -17.45
C VAL A 21 -2.56 12.40 -18.36
N LEU A 22 -1.54 13.26 -18.32
CA LEU A 22 -0.26 13.02 -18.97
C LEU A 22 0.72 12.48 -17.94
N ASP A 23 1.07 11.20 -18.08
CA ASP A 23 1.80 10.44 -17.07
C ASP A 23 3.25 10.17 -17.51
N PHE A 24 4.20 10.84 -16.83
CA PHE A 24 5.65 10.62 -16.97
C PHE A 24 6.21 9.71 -15.88
N SER A 25 5.36 9.28 -14.94
CA SER A 25 5.83 8.61 -13.74
C SER A 25 6.31 7.18 -13.99
N TRP A 26 7.24 6.75 -13.14
CA TRP A 26 7.85 5.42 -13.16
C TRP A 26 7.69 4.72 -11.81
N VAL A 27 7.87 3.42 -11.80
CA VAL A 27 7.92 2.53 -10.65
C VAL A 27 6.56 2.46 -9.91
N GLY A 28 6.47 2.95 -8.68
CA GLY A 28 5.37 2.68 -7.76
C GLY A 28 4.31 3.77 -7.71
N VAL A 29 4.52 4.76 -6.86
CA VAL A 29 3.49 5.72 -6.42
C VAL A 29 2.80 6.44 -7.58
N GLY A 30 3.57 7.00 -8.52
CA GLY A 30 3.01 7.72 -9.66
C GLY A 30 2.13 6.84 -10.54
N PRO A 31 2.64 5.71 -11.09
CA PRO A 31 1.86 4.81 -11.93
C PRO A 31 0.61 4.25 -11.25
N ILE A 32 0.66 3.88 -9.97
CA ILE A 32 -0.52 3.40 -9.23
C ILE A 32 -1.55 4.53 -9.06
N THR A 33 -1.09 5.75 -8.78
CA THR A 33 -1.99 6.90 -8.64
C THR A 33 -2.71 7.22 -9.95
N THR A 34 -1.99 7.27 -11.08
CA THR A 34 -2.57 7.58 -12.37
C THR A 34 -3.43 6.43 -12.93
N LYS A 35 -3.16 5.18 -12.50
CA LYS A 35 -4.01 4.01 -12.77
C LYS A 35 -5.44 4.19 -12.24
N TYR A 36 -5.64 4.78 -11.06
CA TYR A 36 -6.99 5.00 -10.53
C TYR A 36 -7.84 5.86 -11.47
N PHE A 37 -7.25 6.88 -12.11
CA PHE A 37 -7.96 7.66 -13.13
C PHE A 37 -8.28 6.85 -14.37
N ALA A 38 -7.31 6.05 -14.85
CA ALA A 38 -7.49 5.24 -16.05
C ALA A 38 -8.55 4.15 -15.89
N ASP A 39 -8.53 3.43 -14.75
CA ASP A 39 -9.46 2.33 -14.49
C ASP A 39 -10.90 2.84 -14.22
N LEU A 40 -11.07 4.11 -13.88
CA LEU A 40 -12.35 4.75 -13.61
C LEU A 40 -12.77 5.71 -14.73
N GLY A 41 -12.36 5.47 -15.98
CA GLY A 41 -12.85 6.15 -17.20
C GLY A 41 -12.09 7.41 -17.62
N GLY A 42 -11.03 7.80 -16.91
CA GLY A 42 -10.16 8.91 -17.32
C GLY A 42 -9.24 8.52 -18.48
N GLU A 43 -8.88 9.49 -19.31
CA GLU A 43 -7.94 9.28 -20.41
C GLU A 43 -6.50 9.53 -19.95
N VAL A 44 -5.71 8.45 -19.81
CA VAL A 44 -4.33 8.52 -19.36
C VAL A 44 -3.37 8.18 -20.48
N ILE A 45 -2.50 9.14 -20.86
CA ILE A 45 -1.38 8.90 -21.78
C ILE A 45 -0.10 8.80 -20.99
N ARG A 46 0.52 7.60 -21.01
CA ARG A 46 1.80 7.36 -20.37
C ARG A 46 2.95 7.48 -21.35
N ILE A 47 3.91 8.35 -21.03
CA ILE A 47 5.13 8.54 -21.82
C ILE A 47 6.23 7.63 -21.29
N GLU A 48 6.79 6.81 -22.18
CA GLU A 48 7.87 5.89 -21.86
C GLU A 48 8.84 5.73 -23.04
N SER A 49 10.12 5.55 -22.77
CA SER A 49 11.14 5.36 -23.82
C SER A 49 11.50 3.89 -23.96
N VAL A 50 11.56 3.41 -25.19
CA VAL A 50 12.06 2.04 -25.51
C VAL A 50 13.55 1.90 -25.24
N THR A 51 14.31 3.01 -25.27
CA THR A 51 15.77 3.00 -25.00
C THR A 51 16.08 3.05 -23.51
N ARG A 52 15.10 3.49 -22.69
CA ARG A 52 15.18 3.50 -21.23
C ARG A 52 13.79 3.21 -20.66
N PRO A 53 13.37 1.93 -20.70
CA PRO A 53 12.07 1.55 -20.19
C PRO A 53 12.01 1.65 -18.65
N ASP A 54 10.80 1.71 -18.11
CA ASP A 54 10.57 1.62 -16.68
C ASP A 54 11.20 0.33 -16.11
N VAL A 55 11.90 0.44 -15.00
CA VAL A 55 12.59 -0.68 -14.34
C VAL A 55 11.63 -1.82 -13.97
N LEU A 56 10.36 -1.53 -13.73
CA LEU A 56 9.33 -2.54 -13.46
C LEU A 56 9.11 -3.49 -14.64
N ARG A 57 9.44 -3.11 -15.87
CA ARG A 57 9.37 -4.02 -17.00
C ARG A 57 10.40 -5.16 -16.92
N GLY A 58 11.45 -4.96 -16.11
CA GLY A 58 12.45 -5.98 -15.80
C GLY A 58 12.17 -6.74 -14.48
N ALA A 59 11.10 -6.44 -13.77
CA ALA A 59 10.79 -7.06 -12.48
C ALA A 59 9.87 -8.29 -12.64
N PRO A 60 10.16 -9.44 -11.96
CA PRO A 60 9.27 -10.58 -11.91
C PRO A 60 8.03 -10.27 -11.04
N PRO A 61 6.95 -11.08 -11.14
CA PRO A 61 6.83 -12.27 -11.98
C PRO A 61 6.61 -11.95 -13.46
N PHE A 62 7.09 -12.85 -14.34
CA PHE A 62 6.91 -12.70 -15.77
C PHE A 62 5.87 -13.70 -16.29
N LYS A 63 5.12 -13.29 -17.32
CA LYS A 63 4.19 -14.18 -18.01
C LYS A 63 4.93 -15.47 -18.47
N ASP A 64 4.37 -16.62 -18.12
CA ASP A 64 4.91 -17.95 -18.39
C ASP A 64 6.35 -18.18 -17.85
N GLY A 65 6.76 -17.40 -16.84
CA GLY A 65 8.12 -17.45 -16.27
C GLY A 65 9.23 -16.96 -17.21
N VAL A 66 8.89 -16.38 -18.36
CA VAL A 66 9.87 -15.96 -19.39
C VAL A 66 10.09 -14.44 -19.31
N PRO A 67 11.31 -13.96 -19.00
CA PRO A 67 11.62 -12.54 -18.98
C PRO A 67 11.37 -11.85 -20.33
N GLY A 68 10.95 -10.59 -20.30
CA GLY A 68 10.73 -9.78 -21.50
C GLY A 68 10.07 -8.45 -21.15
N ILE A 69 10.34 -7.41 -21.96
CA ILE A 69 9.96 -6.01 -21.69
C ILE A 69 8.43 -5.79 -21.52
N ASN A 70 7.62 -6.67 -22.14
CA ASN A 70 6.16 -6.64 -22.04
C ASN A 70 5.60 -7.86 -21.30
N ARG A 71 6.41 -8.52 -20.48
CA ARG A 71 6.02 -9.76 -19.79
C ARG A 71 5.99 -9.62 -18.27
N SER A 72 6.45 -8.49 -17.74
CA SER A 72 6.35 -8.18 -16.31
C SER A 72 4.90 -7.96 -15.91
N GLN A 73 4.44 -8.71 -14.91
CA GLN A 73 3.11 -8.54 -14.34
C GLN A 73 3.00 -7.26 -13.49
N PHE A 74 4.10 -6.81 -12.86
CA PHE A 74 4.15 -5.49 -12.21
C PHE A 74 3.92 -4.36 -13.20
N GLY A 75 4.68 -4.34 -14.30
CA GLY A 75 4.53 -3.34 -15.35
C GLY A 75 3.12 -3.31 -15.94
N ALA A 76 2.52 -4.48 -16.15
CA ALA A 76 1.15 -4.61 -16.64
C ALA A 76 0.11 -4.15 -15.61
N ASN A 77 0.19 -4.65 -14.36
CA ASN A 77 -0.81 -4.36 -13.34
C ASN A 77 -0.87 -2.87 -12.96
N TRP A 78 0.28 -2.19 -12.88
CA TRP A 78 0.31 -0.78 -12.45
C TRP A 78 0.02 0.22 -13.58
N ASN A 79 -0.17 -0.28 -14.79
CA ASN A 79 -0.43 0.55 -15.96
C ASN A 79 -1.63 0.06 -16.79
N THR A 80 -2.57 -0.63 -16.15
CA THR A 80 -3.84 -1.02 -16.79
C THR A 80 -4.58 0.21 -17.29
N SER A 81 -5.36 0.04 -18.36
CA SER A 81 -6.25 1.05 -18.97
C SER A 81 -5.56 2.31 -19.49
N LYS A 82 -4.21 2.43 -19.40
CA LYS A 82 -3.45 3.57 -19.93
C LYS A 82 -3.08 3.38 -21.41
N LYS A 83 -3.04 4.49 -22.14
CA LYS A 83 -2.48 4.55 -23.50
C LYS A 83 -0.98 4.81 -23.42
N GLY A 84 -0.15 3.99 -24.07
CA GLY A 84 1.30 4.16 -24.11
C GLY A 84 1.76 5.05 -25.26
N LEU A 85 2.63 6.01 -24.98
CA LEU A 85 3.28 6.87 -25.99
C LEU A 85 4.79 6.73 -25.89
N GLY A 86 5.44 6.16 -26.93
CA GLY A 86 6.88 5.94 -26.97
C GLY A 86 7.64 7.22 -27.32
N MET A 87 8.36 7.82 -26.35
CA MET A 87 9.16 9.02 -26.57
C MET A 87 10.50 8.96 -25.81
N ASN A 88 11.58 9.39 -26.43
CA ASN A 88 12.86 9.58 -25.78
C ASN A 88 13.06 11.05 -25.37
N LEU A 89 12.74 11.40 -24.13
CA LEU A 89 12.83 12.76 -23.61
C LEU A 89 14.26 13.29 -23.45
N ALA A 90 15.30 12.49 -23.70
CA ALA A 90 16.66 12.99 -23.85
C ALA A 90 16.82 13.86 -25.11
N LEU A 91 16.01 13.66 -26.13
CA LEU A 91 16.01 14.40 -27.39
C LEU A 91 15.19 15.68 -27.26
N GLN A 92 15.68 16.78 -27.84
CA GLN A 92 14.96 18.06 -27.82
C GLN A 92 13.64 17.98 -28.59
N GLU A 93 13.64 17.34 -29.74
CA GLU A 93 12.48 17.17 -30.61
C GLU A 93 11.33 16.44 -29.88
N SER A 94 11.66 15.46 -29.05
CA SER A 94 10.66 14.76 -28.23
C SER A 94 10.02 15.68 -27.19
N ARG A 95 10.83 16.55 -26.57
CA ARG A 95 10.33 17.54 -25.59
C ARG A 95 9.44 18.60 -26.26
N ASP A 96 9.80 19.04 -27.45
CA ASP A 96 8.98 19.99 -28.25
C ASP A 96 7.65 19.37 -28.64
N LEU A 97 7.63 18.08 -29.01
CA LEU A 97 6.42 17.33 -29.27
C LEU A 97 5.55 17.17 -28.02
N VAL A 98 6.16 16.97 -26.84
CA VAL A 98 5.41 16.92 -25.56
C VAL A 98 4.77 18.27 -25.26
N LEU A 99 5.47 19.39 -25.44
CA LEU A 99 4.91 20.72 -25.23
C LEU A 99 3.73 20.97 -26.19
N LYS A 100 3.87 20.58 -27.45
CA LYS A 100 2.78 20.63 -28.43
C LYS A 100 1.60 19.75 -28.03
N LEU A 101 1.86 18.52 -27.52
CA LEU A 101 0.81 17.64 -27.01
C LEU A 101 0.08 18.30 -25.82
N ILE A 102 0.77 18.92 -24.89
CA ILE A 102 0.16 19.63 -23.76
C ILE A 102 -0.74 20.76 -24.26
N ASP A 103 -0.28 21.55 -25.22
CA ASP A 103 -1.02 22.68 -25.76
C ASP A 103 -2.28 22.26 -26.56
N GLU A 104 -2.19 21.21 -27.36
CA GLU A 104 -3.28 20.73 -28.21
C GLU A 104 -4.26 19.80 -27.47
N TRP A 105 -3.75 18.85 -26.68
CA TRP A 105 -4.58 17.86 -25.98
C TRP A 105 -5.12 18.38 -24.66
N LYS A 106 -4.44 19.36 -24.03
CA LYS A 106 -4.83 20.04 -22.78
C LYS A 106 -5.11 19.06 -21.66
N PRO A 107 -4.08 18.37 -21.13
CA PRO A 107 -4.26 17.50 -19.99
C PRO A 107 -4.71 18.31 -18.77
N ASP A 108 -5.57 17.71 -17.95
CA ASP A 108 -5.99 18.25 -16.66
C ASP A 108 -4.90 18.08 -15.61
N ILE A 109 -4.19 16.96 -15.71
CA ILE A 109 -3.19 16.52 -14.74
C ILE A 109 -1.92 16.14 -15.48
N ILE A 110 -0.77 16.59 -14.96
CA ILE A 110 0.54 16.06 -15.31
C ILE A 110 1.09 15.35 -14.08
N ALA A 111 1.55 14.11 -14.24
CA ALA A 111 2.13 13.30 -13.17
C ALA A 111 3.58 12.91 -13.49
N GLU A 112 4.49 13.02 -12.52
CA GLU A 112 5.88 12.61 -12.66
C GLU A 112 6.43 12.04 -11.34
N SER A 113 7.49 11.21 -11.41
CA SER A 113 8.12 10.60 -10.24
C SER A 113 9.64 10.65 -10.28
N PHE A 114 10.19 11.70 -10.87
CA PHE A 114 11.63 11.87 -11.01
C PHE A 114 12.23 12.69 -9.84
N THR A 115 13.54 12.62 -9.71
CA THR A 115 14.28 13.54 -8.83
C THR A 115 14.15 14.99 -9.32
N PRO A 116 14.23 15.99 -8.43
CA PRO A 116 13.86 17.40 -8.72
C PRO A 116 14.49 18.04 -9.94
N ARG A 117 15.61 17.52 -10.40
CA ARG A 117 16.37 18.13 -11.53
C ARG A 117 15.87 17.70 -12.90
N VAL A 118 15.20 16.55 -13.01
CA VAL A 118 14.90 15.92 -14.31
C VAL A 118 13.90 16.76 -15.09
N MET A 119 12.69 16.94 -14.58
CA MET A 119 11.65 17.71 -15.28
C MET A 119 12.09 19.17 -15.51
N LYS A 120 12.80 19.74 -14.55
CA LYS A 120 13.37 21.10 -14.69
C LYS A 120 14.39 21.18 -15.85
N SER A 121 15.27 20.19 -16.00
CA SER A 121 16.24 20.15 -17.09
C SER A 121 15.59 20.03 -18.47
N TRP A 122 14.41 19.44 -18.52
CA TRP A 122 13.59 19.29 -19.72
C TRP A 122 12.66 20.49 -19.98
N LYS A 123 12.57 21.44 -19.05
CA LYS A 123 11.61 22.58 -19.06
C LYS A 123 10.15 22.11 -19.05
N LEU A 124 9.91 20.94 -18.48
CA LEU A 124 8.60 20.32 -18.31
C LEU A 124 8.14 20.34 -16.84
N ASP A 125 8.84 21.06 -15.96
CA ASP A 125 8.50 21.25 -14.54
C ASP A 125 7.27 22.15 -14.37
N TYR A 126 6.63 22.07 -13.18
CA TYR A 126 5.44 22.85 -12.86
C TYR A 126 5.58 24.33 -13.19
N LYS A 127 6.71 24.96 -12.79
CA LYS A 127 6.95 26.39 -13.01
C LYS A 127 6.99 26.76 -14.50
N SER A 128 7.46 25.86 -15.36
CA SER A 128 7.50 26.07 -16.81
C SER A 128 6.12 25.90 -17.43
N ILE A 129 5.40 24.85 -17.05
CA ILE A 129 4.10 24.52 -17.63
C ILE A 129 2.99 25.46 -17.13
N SER A 130 2.91 25.75 -15.83
CA SER A 130 1.85 26.57 -15.24
C SER A 130 1.83 28.02 -15.70
N ARG A 131 2.91 28.51 -16.29
CA ARG A 131 2.93 29.84 -16.93
C ARG A 131 2.08 29.90 -18.20
N LEU A 132 1.99 28.80 -18.93
CA LEU A 132 1.22 28.66 -20.17
C LEU A 132 -0.18 28.08 -19.90
N HIS A 133 -0.27 27.22 -18.89
CA HIS A 133 -1.47 26.49 -18.47
C HIS A 133 -1.69 26.67 -16.96
N PRO A 134 -2.17 27.83 -16.50
CA PRO A 134 -2.36 28.12 -15.07
C PRO A 134 -3.39 27.24 -14.38
N GLU A 135 -4.24 26.57 -15.14
CA GLU A 135 -5.26 25.63 -14.68
C GLU A 135 -4.70 24.21 -14.43
N ILE A 136 -3.44 23.94 -14.81
CA ILE A 136 -2.86 22.58 -14.73
C ILE A 136 -2.70 22.12 -13.28
N ILE A 137 -3.11 20.90 -13.00
CA ILE A 137 -2.75 20.19 -11.77
C ILE A 137 -1.47 19.41 -12.05
N TYR A 138 -0.42 19.70 -11.30
CA TYR A 138 0.88 19.08 -11.50
C TYR A 138 1.24 18.24 -10.29
N PHE A 139 1.29 16.94 -10.46
CA PHE A 139 1.63 15.98 -9.40
C PHE A 139 3.06 15.50 -9.54
N SER A 140 3.88 15.83 -8.55
CA SER A 140 5.24 15.31 -8.40
C SER A 140 5.30 14.37 -7.21
N THR A 141 5.95 13.22 -7.37
CA THR A 141 6.25 12.33 -6.25
C THR A 141 7.66 11.77 -6.39
N CYS A 142 8.40 11.80 -5.31
CA CYS A 142 9.69 11.11 -5.20
C CYS A 142 9.94 10.77 -3.73
N GLN A 143 11.06 10.12 -3.45
CA GLN A 143 11.31 9.61 -2.11
C GLN A 143 11.23 10.68 -1.02
N MET A 144 11.87 11.85 -1.24
CA MET A 144 12.00 12.92 -0.23
C MET A 144 11.24 14.21 -0.60
N GLY A 145 10.45 14.21 -1.68
CA GLY A 145 9.80 15.40 -2.22
C GLY A 145 10.74 16.24 -3.12
N GLN A 146 10.17 17.24 -3.79
CA GLN A 146 10.88 18.11 -4.73
C GLN A 146 11.71 19.19 -4.03
N THR A 147 11.46 19.42 -2.73
CA THR A 147 12.07 20.45 -1.90
C THR A 147 12.64 19.86 -0.61
N GLY A 148 13.32 20.69 0.18
CA GLY A 148 13.89 20.29 1.45
C GLY A 148 15.34 19.79 1.37
N PRO A 149 15.98 19.57 2.54
CA PRO A 149 17.42 19.31 2.62
C PRO A 149 17.83 17.96 2.01
N GLN A 150 16.94 17.01 1.95
CA GLN A 150 17.19 15.64 1.44
C GLN A 150 16.54 15.38 0.08
N SER A 151 16.01 16.38 -0.60
CA SER A 151 15.30 16.23 -1.88
C SER A 151 16.12 15.57 -3.00
N SER A 152 17.46 15.58 -2.88
CA SER A 152 18.35 14.90 -3.83
C SER A 152 18.53 13.39 -3.56
N TYR A 153 18.02 12.86 -2.45
CA TYR A 153 18.12 11.43 -2.15
C TYR A 153 17.19 10.65 -3.06
N ALA A 154 17.78 9.66 -3.73
CA ALA A 154 17.06 8.73 -4.57
C ALA A 154 16.96 7.36 -3.88
N GLY A 155 15.87 6.64 -4.13
CA GLY A 155 15.67 5.30 -3.60
C GLY A 155 14.32 4.73 -4.00
N PHE A 156 14.02 3.57 -3.44
CA PHE A 156 12.76 2.88 -3.62
C PHE A 156 11.97 2.86 -2.30
N GLY A 157 10.72 2.41 -2.33
CA GLY A 157 9.82 2.45 -1.20
C GLY A 157 10.32 1.74 0.07
N GLN A 158 11.17 0.72 -0.04
CA GLN A 158 11.81 0.10 1.13
C GLN A 158 12.71 1.09 1.90
N LEU A 159 13.48 1.92 1.19
CA LEU A 159 14.31 2.93 1.84
C LEU A 159 13.46 4.02 2.50
N ALA A 160 12.42 4.49 1.85
CA ALA A 160 11.49 5.45 2.46
C ALA A 160 10.81 4.86 3.71
N GLY A 161 10.39 3.59 3.68
CA GLY A 161 9.86 2.89 4.85
C GLY A 161 10.85 2.75 6.00
N SER A 162 12.12 2.48 5.68
CA SER A 162 13.20 2.43 6.70
C SER A 162 13.41 3.79 7.36
N LEU A 163 13.52 4.85 6.55
CA LEU A 163 13.70 6.22 7.04
C LEU A 163 12.50 6.71 7.85
N ALA A 164 11.28 6.33 7.48
CA ALA A 164 10.06 6.68 8.20
C ALA A 164 9.94 6.00 9.57
N GLY A 165 10.74 4.96 9.86
CA GLY A 165 10.76 4.30 11.16
C GLY A 165 10.06 2.94 11.22
N PHE A 166 9.45 2.44 10.15
CA PHE A 166 8.75 1.14 10.16
C PHE A 166 9.67 0.00 10.61
N TYR A 167 10.91 -0.01 10.15
CA TYR A 167 11.87 -1.06 10.48
C TYR A 167 12.33 -1.04 11.96
N SER A 168 12.22 0.10 12.62
CA SER A 168 12.51 0.18 14.07
C SER A 168 11.37 -0.37 14.93
N LEU A 169 10.16 -0.48 14.36
CA LEU A 169 8.95 -0.91 15.08
C LEU A 169 8.51 -2.32 14.74
N THR A 170 8.97 -2.89 13.60
CA THR A 170 8.51 -4.20 13.12
C THR A 170 9.58 -5.28 13.30
N GLY A 171 9.15 -6.47 13.71
CA GLY A 171 10.00 -7.63 13.95
C GLY A 171 10.15 -7.99 15.42
N TRP A 172 10.97 -9.00 15.69
CA TRP A 172 11.24 -9.49 17.03
C TRP A 172 12.35 -8.67 17.70
N PRO A 173 12.28 -8.45 19.02
CA PRO A 173 13.26 -7.64 19.74
C PRO A 173 14.67 -8.28 19.78
N ASP A 174 14.76 -9.59 19.68
CA ASP A 174 15.98 -10.41 19.73
C ASP A 174 16.63 -10.67 18.36
N ARG A 175 16.09 -10.10 17.30
CA ARG A 175 16.55 -10.31 15.91
C ARG A 175 16.77 -8.99 15.18
N ASP A 176 17.33 -9.09 13.97
CA ASP A 176 17.47 -7.95 13.08
C ASP A 176 16.08 -7.37 12.69
N PRO A 177 16.00 -6.06 12.42
CA PRO A 177 14.76 -5.43 11.97
C PRO A 177 14.17 -6.14 10.74
N ALA A 178 12.88 -6.45 10.81
CA ALA A 178 12.13 -7.01 9.70
C ALA A 178 11.04 -6.01 9.28
N GLY A 179 11.29 -5.26 8.23
CA GLY A 179 10.31 -4.29 7.73
C GLY A 179 9.09 -4.97 7.09
N PRO A 180 8.04 -4.20 6.81
CA PRO A 180 6.90 -4.66 6.03
C PRO A 180 7.36 -5.21 4.68
N TYR A 181 6.61 -6.19 4.15
CA TYR A 181 6.95 -6.84 2.88
C TYR A 181 7.00 -5.84 1.72
N GLY A 182 8.06 -5.94 0.92
CA GLY A 182 8.23 -5.18 -0.31
C GLY A 182 8.46 -3.68 -0.10
N ALA A 183 8.19 -2.92 -1.13
CA ALA A 183 8.30 -1.45 -1.13
C ALA A 183 7.04 -0.81 -0.50
N TYR A 184 6.83 -1.02 0.79
CA TYR A 184 5.59 -0.71 1.50
C TYR A 184 5.11 0.73 1.32
N SER A 185 6.02 1.71 1.35
CA SER A 185 5.65 3.12 1.14
C SER A 185 5.10 3.41 -0.26
N ASP A 186 5.43 2.58 -1.27
CA ASP A 186 4.86 2.70 -2.62
C ASP A 186 3.36 2.35 -2.66
N PHE A 187 2.87 1.62 -1.67
CA PHE A 187 1.45 1.26 -1.54
C PHE A 187 0.68 2.18 -0.59
N LEU A 188 1.36 2.80 0.39
CA LEU A 188 0.74 3.75 1.31
C LEU A 188 0.46 5.11 0.68
N ASN A 189 1.33 5.57 -0.22
CA ASN A 189 1.26 6.91 -0.77
C ASN A 189 0.24 7.12 -1.91
N PRO A 190 -0.06 6.16 -2.80
CA PRO A 190 -1.01 6.39 -3.89
C PRO A 190 -2.41 6.85 -3.47
N PRO A 191 -3.04 6.31 -2.41
CA PRO A 191 -4.33 6.83 -1.94
C PRO A 191 -4.25 8.28 -1.44
N ILE A 192 -3.14 8.66 -0.80
CA ILE A 192 -2.90 10.05 -0.35
C ILE A 192 -2.78 10.96 -1.57
N ALA A 193 -1.96 10.56 -2.56
CA ALA A 193 -1.79 11.27 -3.82
C ALA A 193 -3.12 11.46 -4.55
N PHE A 194 -3.88 10.38 -4.68
CA PHE A 194 -5.18 10.40 -5.34
C PHE A 194 -6.15 11.38 -4.66
N GLY A 195 -6.28 11.31 -3.33
CA GLY A 195 -7.09 12.26 -2.55
C GLY A 195 -6.67 13.72 -2.75
N ALA A 196 -5.35 13.98 -2.74
CA ALA A 196 -4.82 15.33 -2.98
C ALA A 196 -5.13 15.85 -4.39
N ILE A 197 -5.03 14.99 -5.42
CA ILE A 197 -5.37 15.35 -6.80
C ILE A 197 -6.88 15.62 -6.93
N ILE A 198 -7.74 14.82 -6.30
CA ILE A 198 -9.18 15.07 -6.28
C ILE A 198 -9.49 16.43 -5.62
N ALA A 199 -8.87 16.75 -4.48
CA ALA A 199 -9.02 18.04 -3.83
C ALA A 199 -8.58 19.21 -4.74
N ALA A 200 -7.48 19.03 -5.49
CA ALA A 200 -7.00 20.02 -6.45
C ALA A 200 -7.96 20.19 -7.65
N LEU A 201 -8.56 19.10 -8.15
CA LEU A 201 -9.62 19.16 -9.18
C LEU A 201 -10.84 19.94 -8.69
N MET A 202 -11.28 19.67 -7.46
CA MET A 202 -12.38 20.41 -6.84
C MET A 202 -12.06 21.90 -6.65
N TYR A 203 -10.83 22.22 -6.25
CA TYR A 203 -10.37 23.60 -6.13
C TYR A 203 -10.32 24.30 -7.49
N ARG A 204 -9.75 23.65 -8.50
CA ARG A 204 -9.70 24.16 -9.88
C ARG A 204 -11.09 24.43 -10.44
N ASN A 205 -12.05 23.54 -10.23
CA ASN A 205 -13.42 23.72 -10.67
C ASN A 205 -14.11 24.96 -10.08
N LYS A 206 -13.69 25.38 -8.88
CA LYS A 206 -14.22 26.60 -8.21
C LYS A 206 -13.48 27.88 -8.59
N THR A 207 -12.18 27.79 -8.87
CA THR A 207 -11.31 28.99 -9.00
C THR A 207 -10.74 29.18 -10.39
N GLY A 208 -10.79 28.17 -11.26
CA GLY A 208 -10.09 28.14 -12.54
C GLY A 208 -8.57 27.92 -12.42
N MET A 209 -8.03 27.77 -11.20
CA MET A 209 -6.59 27.67 -10.96
C MET A 209 -6.17 26.25 -10.61
N GLY A 210 -5.10 25.77 -11.26
CA GLY A 210 -4.43 24.53 -10.92
C GLY A 210 -3.52 24.67 -9.70
N GLN A 211 -2.88 23.55 -9.34
CA GLN A 211 -1.98 23.46 -8.18
C GLN A 211 -0.81 22.53 -8.45
N HIS A 212 0.31 22.77 -7.76
CA HIS A 212 1.41 21.82 -7.64
C HIS A 212 1.22 20.99 -6.37
N ILE A 213 1.17 19.67 -6.54
CA ILE A 213 1.17 18.70 -5.46
C ILE A 213 2.54 18.05 -5.43
N ASP A 214 3.29 18.28 -4.37
CA ASP A 214 4.60 17.67 -4.12
C ASP A 214 4.45 16.64 -3.00
N LEU A 215 4.47 15.37 -3.33
CA LEU A 215 4.32 14.26 -2.38
C LEU A 215 5.67 13.60 -2.11
N SER A 216 6.20 13.78 -0.92
CA SER A 216 7.31 13.02 -0.38
C SER A 216 6.82 11.64 0.10
N GLN A 217 7.37 10.56 -0.45
CA GLN A 217 7.04 9.20 0.02
C GLN A 217 7.44 8.99 1.49
N PHE A 218 8.54 9.61 1.92
CA PHE A 218 8.99 9.58 3.30
C PHE A 218 7.99 10.25 4.25
N GLU A 219 7.55 11.47 3.92
CA GLU A 219 6.59 12.20 4.75
C GLU A 219 5.23 11.52 4.79
N GLY A 220 4.73 11.05 3.64
CA GLY A 220 3.49 10.29 3.56
C GLY A 220 3.54 8.99 4.36
N ALA A 221 4.66 8.27 4.31
CA ALA A 221 4.86 7.08 5.13
C ALA A 221 4.93 7.42 6.63
N THR A 222 5.62 8.50 7.00
CA THR A 222 5.74 8.96 8.39
C THR A 222 4.38 9.30 8.99
N HIS A 223 3.42 9.77 8.20
CA HIS A 223 2.06 10.07 8.64
C HIS A 223 1.37 8.86 9.30
N PHE A 224 1.64 7.64 8.82
CA PHE A 224 1.08 6.41 9.42
C PHE A 224 1.68 6.08 10.79
N LEU A 225 2.79 6.69 11.17
CA LEU A 225 3.41 6.57 12.49
C LEU A 225 3.07 7.75 13.41
N ALA A 226 2.10 8.58 13.05
CA ALA A 226 1.70 9.74 13.84
C ALA A 226 1.42 9.42 15.32
N PRO A 227 0.73 8.33 15.72
CA PRO A 227 0.53 8.00 17.13
C PRO A 227 1.83 7.83 17.91
N HIS A 228 2.85 7.18 17.32
CA HIS A 228 4.16 6.99 17.94
C HIS A 228 4.92 8.32 18.10
N ILE A 229 4.85 9.19 17.08
CA ILE A 229 5.46 10.53 17.11
C ILE A 229 4.78 11.41 18.14
N MET A 230 3.45 11.36 18.22
CA MET A 230 2.67 12.11 19.21
C MET A 230 3.03 11.66 20.63
N LYS A 231 3.15 10.36 20.88
CA LYS A 231 3.51 9.83 22.19
C LYS A 231 4.93 10.24 22.60
N TYR A 232 5.87 10.21 21.66
CA TYR A 232 7.21 10.73 21.90
C TYR A 232 7.20 12.23 22.26
N ASN A 233 6.40 13.02 21.59
CA ASN A 233 6.23 14.45 21.90
C ASN A 233 5.58 14.69 23.28
N ASP A 234 4.66 13.81 23.69
CA ASP A 234 3.91 13.94 24.93
C ASP A 234 4.80 13.63 26.17
N ASP A 235 5.51 12.50 26.16
CA ASP A 235 6.24 12.03 27.33
C ASP A 235 7.63 11.45 27.05
N GLY A 236 8.13 11.55 25.83
CA GLY A 236 9.44 11.02 25.42
C GLY A 236 9.48 9.50 25.21
N THR A 237 8.34 8.82 25.17
CA THR A 237 8.29 7.37 24.94
C THR A 237 8.85 7.00 23.58
N VAL A 238 9.85 6.13 23.56
CA VAL A 238 10.42 5.54 22.34
C VAL A 238 9.93 4.10 22.22
N PHE A 239 9.15 3.82 21.19
CA PHE A 239 8.67 2.47 20.89
C PHE A 239 9.77 1.63 20.23
N SER A 240 9.71 0.33 20.46
CA SER A 240 10.62 -0.66 19.88
C SER A 240 9.83 -1.84 19.31
N ARG A 241 10.55 -2.78 18.71
CA ARG A 241 9.95 -4.04 18.21
C ARG A 241 9.44 -4.88 19.37
N ILE A 242 8.20 -5.33 19.25
CA ILE A 242 7.51 -6.16 20.26
C ILE A 242 6.96 -7.47 19.65
N ALA A 243 7.48 -7.88 18.49
CA ALA A 243 6.98 -9.03 17.73
C ALA A 243 5.46 -8.89 17.41
N ASN A 244 4.66 -9.88 17.77
CA ASN A 244 3.21 -9.88 17.63
C ASN A 244 2.48 -9.42 18.90
N GLU A 245 3.19 -8.91 19.88
CA GLU A 245 2.57 -8.48 21.15
C GLU A 245 1.77 -7.18 20.95
N GLU A 246 0.76 -7.02 21.79
CA GLU A 246 -0.07 -5.82 21.90
C GLU A 246 -0.24 -5.47 23.38
N TYR A 247 -0.27 -4.16 23.70
CA TYR A 247 -0.31 -3.72 25.10
C TYR A 247 -1.67 -3.94 25.75
N GLU A 248 -2.76 -3.90 24.96
CA GLU A 248 -4.13 -3.93 25.44
C GLU A 248 -4.89 -5.22 25.09
N SER A 249 -4.20 -6.21 24.48
CA SER A 249 -4.82 -7.45 24.03
C SER A 249 -3.96 -8.65 24.45
N ILE A 250 -4.50 -9.57 25.23
CA ILE A 250 -3.79 -10.79 25.65
C ILE A 250 -4.79 -11.95 25.79
N PRO A 251 -4.57 -13.06 25.08
CA PRO A 251 -3.52 -13.30 24.10
C PRO A 251 -3.68 -12.44 22.83
N HIS A 252 -2.57 -12.11 22.19
CA HIS A 252 -2.49 -11.48 20.88
C HIS A 252 -1.25 -12.01 20.16
N ASP A 253 -1.42 -13.00 19.31
CA ASP A 253 -0.32 -13.64 18.59
C ASP A 253 -0.82 -14.45 17.41
N ILE A 254 0.11 -15.06 16.65
CA ILE A 254 -0.15 -16.07 15.64
C ILE A 254 0.30 -17.45 16.15
N TYR A 255 -0.54 -18.47 15.96
CA TYR A 255 -0.32 -19.82 16.45
C TYR A 255 -0.31 -20.83 15.30
N PRO A 256 0.51 -21.89 15.37
CA PRO A 256 0.52 -22.93 14.34
C PRO A 256 -0.80 -23.71 14.33
N ALA A 257 -1.33 -23.94 13.15
CA ALA A 257 -2.51 -24.77 12.92
C ALA A 257 -2.15 -26.03 12.12
N LYS A 258 -2.99 -27.06 12.24
CA LYS A 258 -2.80 -28.29 11.47
C LYS A 258 -3.11 -28.04 9.99
N ASP A 259 -2.19 -28.42 9.12
CA ASP A 259 -2.45 -28.45 7.68
C ASP A 259 -1.52 -29.43 6.95
N GLU A 260 -1.94 -30.66 6.85
CA GLU A 260 -1.19 -31.69 6.15
C GLU A 260 -1.23 -31.48 4.62
N VAL A 261 -2.33 -30.93 4.10
CA VAL A 261 -2.50 -30.71 2.65
C VAL A 261 -1.55 -29.63 2.16
N ARG A 262 -1.42 -28.49 2.86
CA ARG A 262 -0.49 -27.42 2.50
C ARG A 262 0.96 -27.91 2.51
N LYS A 263 1.35 -28.69 3.52
CA LYS A 263 2.68 -29.31 3.60
C LYS A 263 2.97 -30.22 2.42
N MET A 264 2.00 -31.05 2.02
CA MET A 264 2.15 -31.96 0.89
C MET A 264 2.31 -31.25 -0.46
N VAL A 265 1.68 -30.11 -0.65
CA VAL A 265 1.76 -29.32 -1.90
C VAL A 265 2.80 -28.19 -1.85
N GLY A 266 3.63 -28.13 -0.79
CA GLY A 266 4.70 -27.17 -0.67
C GLY A 266 4.23 -25.72 -0.40
N LEU A 267 3.02 -25.52 0.08
CA LEU A 267 2.45 -24.20 0.43
C LEU A 267 2.87 -23.69 1.83
N GLY A 268 3.75 -24.44 2.52
CA GLY A 268 4.27 -24.07 3.84
C GLY A 268 3.35 -24.42 5.00
N GLU A 269 3.54 -23.74 6.11
CA GLU A 269 2.80 -23.96 7.35
C GLU A 269 1.50 -23.19 7.37
N SER A 270 0.52 -23.68 8.15
CA SER A 270 -0.75 -23.00 8.39
C SER A 270 -0.72 -22.31 9.75
N TRP A 271 -1.23 -21.09 9.81
CA TRP A 271 -1.22 -20.25 11.01
C TRP A 271 -2.57 -19.59 11.22
N ILE A 272 -2.89 -19.32 12.49
CA ILE A 272 -4.08 -18.60 12.92
C ILE A 272 -3.68 -17.42 13.80
N ALA A 273 -4.15 -16.22 13.49
CA ALA A 273 -4.04 -15.05 14.35
C ALA A 273 -5.22 -15.03 15.33
N ILE A 274 -4.96 -14.79 16.61
CA ILE A 274 -5.97 -14.70 17.66
C ILE A 274 -5.70 -13.47 18.50
N SER A 275 -6.75 -12.66 18.77
CA SER A 275 -6.67 -11.48 19.61
C SER A 275 -7.79 -11.45 20.62
N VAL A 276 -7.47 -11.25 21.90
CA VAL A 276 -8.44 -11.15 22.99
C VAL A 276 -8.33 -9.78 23.64
N GLN A 277 -9.34 -8.93 23.40
CA GLN A 277 -9.36 -7.55 23.84
C GLN A 277 -10.21 -7.34 25.12
N THR A 278 -11.25 -8.17 25.29
CA THR A 278 -12.21 -8.01 26.39
C THR A 278 -12.18 -9.21 27.33
N ASP A 279 -12.64 -8.99 28.58
CA ASP A 279 -12.72 -10.05 29.58
C ASP A 279 -13.75 -11.12 29.18
N SER A 280 -14.83 -10.74 28.47
CA SER A 280 -15.81 -11.73 28.00
C SER A 280 -15.24 -12.64 26.89
N GLN A 281 -14.38 -12.10 26.01
CA GLN A 281 -13.65 -12.89 25.02
C GLN A 281 -12.66 -13.86 25.70
N TRP A 282 -11.99 -13.39 26.76
CA TRP A 282 -11.13 -14.24 27.56
C TRP A 282 -11.92 -15.38 28.24
N GLU A 283 -13.06 -15.09 28.86
CA GLU A 283 -13.90 -16.10 29.49
C GLU A 283 -14.32 -17.18 28.47
N SER A 284 -14.74 -16.77 27.28
CA SER A 284 -15.08 -17.68 26.20
C SER A 284 -13.88 -18.55 25.77
N LEU A 285 -12.71 -17.93 25.58
CA LEU A 285 -11.49 -18.66 25.18
C LEU A 285 -11.03 -19.61 26.27
N ALA A 286 -11.03 -19.21 27.53
CA ALA A 286 -10.62 -20.05 28.66
C ALA A 286 -11.49 -21.32 28.78
N VAL A 287 -12.79 -21.22 28.55
CA VAL A 287 -13.70 -22.37 28.49
C VAL A 287 -13.34 -23.28 27.33
N ILE A 288 -13.12 -22.73 26.12
CA ILE A 288 -12.74 -23.49 24.92
C ILE A 288 -11.45 -24.28 25.13
N LEU A 289 -10.49 -23.68 25.82
CA LEU A 289 -9.19 -24.28 26.11
C LEU A 289 -9.20 -25.25 27.31
N GLY A 290 -10.32 -25.38 28.02
CA GLY A 290 -10.39 -26.15 29.26
C GLY A 290 -9.58 -25.53 30.42
N LEU A 291 -9.36 -24.22 30.36
CA LEU A 291 -8.62 -23.45 31.39
C LEU A 291 -9.56 -22.81 32.42
N GLU A 292 -10.56 -23.53 32.90
CA GLU A 292 -11.56 -22.98 33.85
C GLU A 292 -10.93 -22.44 35.14
N ALA A 293 -9.84 -23.03 35.62
CA ALA A 293 -9.09 -22.51 36.76
C ALA A 293 -8.45 -21.13 36.47
N ALA A 294 -8.27 -20.78 35.20
CA ALA A 294 -7.69 -19.51 34.75
C ALA A 294 -8.76 -18.43 34.53
N LEU A 295 -10.05 -18.71 34.75
CA LEU A 295 -11.11 -17.69 34.74
C LEU A 295 -10.87 -16.54 35.74
N ARG A 296 -10.06 -16.78 36.78
CA ARG A 296 -9.58 -15.74 37.70
C ARG A 296 -8.58 -14.76 37.07
N LEU A 297 -8.00 -15.08 35.89
CA LEU A 297 -7.13 -14.19 35.14
C LEU A 297 -7.95 -13.19 34.29
N LYS A 298 -8.93 -12.54 34.93
CA LYS A 298 -9.87 -11.65 34.25
C LYS A 298 -9.23 -10.37 33.74
N THR A 299 -8.16 -9.89 34.39
CA THR A 299 -7.49 -8.65 33.96
C THR A 299 -6.35 -8.93 32.98
N ILE A 300 -6.03 -7.94 32.16
CA ILE A 300 -4.90 -7.99 31.24
C ILE A 300 -3.58 -8.26 32.01
N GLU A 301 -3.38 -7.60 33.15
CA GLU A 301 -2.21 -7.79 34.02
C GLU A 301 -2.08 -9.23 34.51
N GLY A 302 -3.20 -9.84 34.89
CA GLY A 302 -3.22 -11.25 35.25
C GLY A 302 -2.83 -12.14 34.09
N ARG A 303 -3.34 -11.90 32.90
CA ARG A 303 -3.00 -12.66 31.68
C ARG A 303 -1.55 -12.46 31.26
N LYS A 304 -0.97 -11.25 31.42
CA LYS A 304 0.46 -10.98 31.16
C LYS A 304 1.38 -11.92 31.94
N VAL A 305 1.13 -12.09 33.23
CA VAL A 305 1.93 -12.94 34.09
C VAL A 305 1.92 -14.41 33.63
N TYR A 306 0.80 -14.87 33.08
CA TYR A 306 0.63 -16.28 32.66
C TYR A 306 0.66 -16.45 31.13
N LYS A 307 1.15 -15.46 30.39
CA LYS A 307 1.14 -15.46 28.92
C LYS A 307 1.71 -16.73 28.32
N SER A 308 2.85 -17.21 28.77
CA SER A 308 3.48 -18.42 28.24
C SER A 308 2.65 -19.69 28.41
N ILE A 309 1.90 -19.80 29.50
CA ILE A 309 1.00 -20.92 29.76
C ILE A 309 -0.23 -20.83 28.85
N ILE A 310 -0.78 -19.63 28.70
CA ILE A 310 -1.89 -19.35 27.80
C ILE A 310 -1.51 -19.69 26.35
N ASP A 311 -0.37 -19.18 25.89
CA ASP A 311 0.12 -19.42 24.53
C ASP A 311 0.40 -20.90 24.27
N SER A 312 0.92 -21.63 25.24
CA SER A 312 1.13 -23.08 25.13
C SER A 312 -0.20 -23.83 24.99
N ALA A 313 -1.20 -23.47 25.77
CA ALA A 313 -2.52 -24.10 25.70
C ALA A 313 -3.23 -23.81 24.36
N ILE A 314 -3.11 -22.56 23.85
CA ILE A 314 -3.64 -22.20 22.52
C ILE A 314 -2.90 -22.99 21.44
N THR A 315 -1.59 -23.05 21.50
CA THR A 315 -0.77 -23.81 20.52
C THR A 315 -1.16 -25.28 20.49
N GLU A 316 -1.30 -25.91 21.64
CA GLU A 316 -1.73 -27.30 21.74
C GLU A 316 -3.15 -27.50 21.15
N TRP A 317 -4.09 -26.61 21.50
CA TRP A 317 -5.47 -26.65 21.00
C TRP A 317 -5.53 -26.45 19.48
N CYS A 318 -4.74 -25.52 18.92
CA CYS A 318 -4.69 -25.23 17.49
C CYS A 318 -4.00 -26.32 16.66
N SER A 319 -2.99 -27.01 17.23
CA SER A 319 -2.15 -27.96 16.50
C SER A 319 -2.90 -29.15 15.85
N ASN A 320 -4.09 -29.44 16.32
CA ASN A 320 -4.94 -30.55 15.84
C ASN A 320 -6.09 -30.08 14.93
N ARG A 321 -6.18 -28.79 14.60
CA ARG A 321 -7.30 -28.19 13.85
C ARG A 321 -6.79 -27.34 12.70
N GLY A 322 -7.55 -27.27 11.60
CA GLY A 322 -7.24 -26.41 10.46
C GLY A 322 -7.49 -24.93 10.77
N ALA A 323 -6.69 -24.03 10.18
CA ALA A 323 -6.80 -22.58 10.46
C ALA A 323 -8.18 -22.00 10.14
N GLN A 324 -8.81 -22.43 9.04
CA GLN A 324 -10.18 -22.00 8.69
C GLN A 324 -11.23 -22.52 9.68
N GLU A 325 -11.09 -23.78 10.12
CA GLU A 325 -11.95 -24.36 11.14
C GLU A 325 -11.85 -23.57 12.47
N ILE A 326 -10.60 -23.27 12.91
CA ILE A 326 -10.34 -22.49 14.10
C ILE A 326 -10.95 -21.08 13.99
N MET A 327 -10.73 -20.42 12.85
CA MET A 327 -11.24 -19.07 12.60
C MET A 327 -12.77 -19.05 12.77
N ILE A 328 -13.49 -19.90 12.07
CA ILE A 328 -14.95 -19.96 12.11
C ILE A 328 -15.44 -20.30 13.53
N PHE A 329 -14.79 -21.25 14.20
CA PHE A 329 -15.16 -21.65 15.56
C PHE A 329 -15.01 -20.53 16.58
N LEU A 330 -13.86 -19.84 16.58
CA LEU A 330 -13.57 -18.75 17.51
C LEU A 330 -14.43 -17.51 17.22
N GLN A 331 -14.63 -17.15 15.95
CA GLN A 331 -15.50 -16.03 15.57
C GLN A 331 -16.95 -16.27 16.02
N ASN A 332 -17.47 -17.49 15.87
CA ASN A 332 -18.80 -17.86 16.38
C ASN A 332 -18.89 -17.77 17.92
N ALA A 333 -17.77 -17.90 18.63
CA ALA A 333 -17.69 -17.70 20.08
C ALA A 333 -17.44 -16.24 20.47
N GLY A 334 -17.42 -15.30 19.51
CA GLY A 334 -17.21 -13.89 19.74
C GLY A 334 -15.73 -13.49 19.94
N ILE A 335 -14.78 -14.36 19.55
CA ILE A 335 -13.35 -14.15 19.70
C ILE A 335 -12.77 -13.78 18.34
N PRO A 336 -12.10 -12.61 18.20
CA PRO A 336 -11.40 -12.23 16.97
C PRO A 336 -10.30 -13.23 16.62
N ALA A 337 -10.44 -13.87 15.46
CA ALA A 337 -9.47 -14.80 14.91
C ALA A 337 -9.47 -14.71 13.38
N GLY A 338 -8.30 -14.91 12.76
CA GLY A 338 -8.13 -14.87 11.30
C GLY A 338 -7.10 -15.88 10.81
N ALA A 339 -7.45 -16.70 9.84
CA ALA A 339 -6.48 -17.59 9.20
C ALA A 339 -5.44 -16.75 8.43
N VAL A 340 -4.15 -17.07 8.59
CA VAL A 340 -3.09 -16.44 7.81
C VAL A 340 -3.10 -17.03 6.41
N GLN A 341 -3.52 -16.24 5.44
CA GLN A 341 -3.74 -16.65 4.06
C GLN A 341 -2.47 -16.52 3.21
N SER A 342 -2.29 -17.48 2.30
CA SER A 342 -1.35 -17.38 1.17
C SER A 342 -2.03 -16.70 -0.03
N GLN A 343 -1.25 -16.43 -1.08
CA GLN A 343 -1.79 -15.88 -2.34
C GLN A 343 -2.81 -16.81 -3.00
N SER A 344 -2.65 -18.14 -2.85
CA SER A 344 -3.63 -19.11 -3.36
C SER A 344 -4.91 -19.11 -2.54
N ASP A 345 -4.83 -18.86 -1.23
CA ASP A 345 -6.00 -18.75 -0.38
C ASP A 345 -6.79 -17.49 -0.74
N LEU A 346 -6.09 -16.35 -0.90
CA LEU A 346 -6.70 -15.09 -1.34
C LEU A 346 -7.39 -15.20 -2.70
N TRP A 347 -6.79 -15.97 -3.65
CA TRP A 347 -7.40 -16.18 -4.96
C TRP A 347 -8.72 -16.93 -4.91
N ASN A 348 -8.93 -17.73 -3.86
CA ASN A 348 -10.14 -18.52 -3.65
C ASN A 348 -11.04 -17.96 -2.52
N ASP A 349 -10.68 -16.80 -1.97
CA ASP A 349 -11.46 -16.17 -0.90
C ASP A 349 -12.78 -15.61 -1.47
N PRO A 350 -13.93 -16.00 -0.92
CA PRO A 350 -15.23 -15.55 -1.44
C PRO A 350 -15.48 -14.04 -1.28
N GLN A 351 -14.67 -13.33 -0.48
CA GLN A 351 -14.76 -11.88 -0.33
C GLN A 351 -14.10 -11.15 -1.51
N LEU A 352 -13.12 -11.77 -2.18
CA LEU A 352 -12.39 -11.18 -3.32
C LEU A 352 -12.90 -11.72 -4.66
#